data_34fa7db46e5b253a21b777300dbaf1b8
#
_entry.id   34fa7db46e5b253a21b777300dbaf1b8
#
_cell.length_a   1.000
_cell.length_b   1.000
_cell.length_c   1.000
_cell.angle_alpha   90.00
_cell.angle_beta   90.00
_cell.angle_gamma   90.00
#
_symmetry.space_group_name_H-M   'P 1'
#
loop_
_entity.id
_entity.type
_entity.pdbx_description
1 polymer ?
#
loop_
_entity_poly.entity_id
_entity_poly.type
_entity_poly.pdbx_seq_one_letter_code
_entity_poly.pdbx_strand_id
1 'polypeptide(L)'
;MRRLLLLIGLSVIGLVAPSSAAVAQTAFGHQCTAQPDGVRLCPTTDGSAGQTLDGVPSFDGVPLDVDVTLPPEAVPGPYPTIVMLHGYGGEKTDFESSDPNGNGTTTFHYNNDYFAQQGYAVVNYTARGFGHSCGGGPTGYHSGPCGQGYIRLADTRYEARDTQYLLGLLVDQGIAAPGALGVTGISYGGGQSLELAYLRDRIRKPDGTFAPWTSPAGVPLSITAAWPRWPWSDLVDSLLPNGRFLDTQVAPPGQSLEPVGIPIMTYVAGLYALGKTSGYYCGDAVASAPCTNPDADLTGDLALVNAGEPPSPLAKARLAEIYAHHQAYGLPGTPAPLLIENGWTDDLFPPEQAIRVYNQVNGSSPVSLQFGDLGHSRGTNKATVNHGFNEQGTAFFDHYLRGVAGGPAGGSVTAYTQTCPATEPDGGPYTAPSYSTLHTGTVSFGSAATQLITATGDPLTSAQFDPIGGTTDACKSVTPVPAVGIATYTFANPSGFTLLGLPTVTATIHTIGNFGELDSMLFDVAPDGSERLITRGAYRLTAGQPGQVSFQLHGNGYAFAPGHTAKLVLAGSDTPYLRPSNNLAFLVQVSNLTVSLPTVSG
;
A
#
# COMPACT_ATOMS: atom_id res chain seq x y z
N MET A 1 16.65 -91.68 40.41
CA MET A 1 16.39 -90.21 40.48
C MET A 1 17.04 -89.55 39.27
N ARG A 2 16.27 -89.31 38.16
CA ARG A 2 16.72 -88.64 36.97
C ARG A 2 15.89 -87.37 36.85
N ARG A 3 16.52 -86.18 36.90
CA ARG A 3 15.87 -84.89 36.70
C ARG A 3 15.83 -84.57 35.18
N LEU A 4 14.62 -84.34 34.69
CA LEU A 4 14.34 -83.93 33.32
C LEU A 4 14.41 -82.39 33.26
N LEU A 5 15.31 -81.82 32.46
CA LEU A 5 15.37 -80.40 32.18
C LEU A 5 14.51 -80.10 30.95
N LEU A 6 13.47 -79.29 31.13
CA LEU A 6 12.64 -78.77 30.04
C LEU A 6 13.27 -77.43 29.56
N LEU A 7 13.73 -77.35 28.30
CA LEU A 7 14.12 -76.18 27.63
C LEU A 7 12.88 -75.53 26.99
N ILE A 8 12.49 -74.32 27.46
CA ILE A 8 11.46 -73.52 26.84
C ILE A 8 12.16 -72.54 25.85
N GLY A 9 11.96 -72.80 24.57
CA GLY A 9 12.40 -71.83 23.50
C GLY A 9 11.45 -70.67 23.44
N LEU A 10 11.94 -69.47 23.73
CA LEU A 10 11.23 -68.22 23.48
C LEU A 10 11.43 -67.82 21.99
N SER A 11 10.37 -67.97 21.20
CA SER A 11 10.32 -67.36 19.84
C SER A 11 9.96 -65.91 19.96
N VAL A 12 10.91 -64.99 19.67
CA VAL A 12 10.66 -63.56 19.53
C VAL A 12 10.03 -63.34 18.15
N ILE A 13 8.72 -63.13 18.13
CA ILE A 13 8.03 -62.63 16.93
C ILE A 13 8.28 -61.12 16.87
N GLY A 14 9.19 -60.69 15.99
CA GLY A 14 9.37 -59.28 15.67
C GLY A 14 8.10 -58.74 14.99
N LEU A 15 7.36 -57.89 15.70
CA LEU A 15 6.32 -57.05 15.09
C LEU A 15 7.03 -56.02 14.19
N VAL A 16 7.02 -56.26 12.89
CA VAL A 16 7.29 -55.22 11.90
C VAL A 16 6.06 -54.31 11.91
N ALA A 17 6.17 -53.13 12.52
CA ALA A 17 5.16 -52.09 12.36
C ALA A 17 5.07 -51.71 10.88
N PRO A 18 3.89 -51.65 10.28
CA PRO A 18 3.77 -51.16 8.94
C PRO A 18 4.24 -49.69 8.94
N SER A 19 5.23 -49.35 8.10
CA SER A 19 5.57 -47.97 7.79
C SER A 19 4.30 -47.36 7.21
N SER A 20 3.65 -46.45 7.95
CA SER A 20 2.63 -45.60 7.37
C SER A 20 3.31 -44.84 6.22
N ALA A 21 2.92 -45.17 4.99
CA ALA A 21 3.29 -44.35 3.85
C ALA A 21 2.85 -42.92 4.21
N ALA A 22 3.78 -41.97 4.20
CA ALA A 22 3.46 -40.57 4.41
C ALA A 22 2.41 -40.19 3.35
N VAL A 23 1.21 -39.83 3.79
CA VAL A 23 0.17 -39.37 2.88
C VAL A 23 0.69 -38.07 2.28
N ALA A 24 0.83 -38.04 0.97
CA ALA A 24 1.25 -36.80 0.28
C ALA A 24 0.31 -35.68 0.72
N GLN A 25 0.87 -34.62 1.31
CA GLN A 25 0.06 -33.49 1.79
C GLN A 25 -0.47 -32.72 0.59
N THR A 26 -1.73 -32.33 0.64
CA THR A 26 -2.38 -31.49 -0.38
C THR A 26 -2.85 -30.19 0.26
N ALA A 27 -2.86 -29.09 -0.50
CA ALA A 27 -3.54 -27.85 -0.14
C ALA A 27 -4.61 -27.55 -1.18
N PHE A 28 -5.84 -27.27 -0.75
CA PHE A 28 -7.01 -27.08 -1.62
C PHE A 28 -7.32 -28.27 -2.56
N GLY A 29 -6.80 -29.45 -2.26
CA GLY A 29 -6.88 -30.65 -3.12
C GLY A 29 -5.71 -30.78 -4.11
N HIS A 30 -4.85 -29.77 -4.25
CA HIS A 30 -3.68 -29.81 -5.13
C HIS A 30 -2.51 -30.53 -4.46
N GLN A 31 -1.81 -31.37 -5.24
CA GLN A 31 -0.66 -32.12 -4.73
C GLN A 31 0.52 -31.19 -4.47
N CYS A 32 1.14 -31.33 -3.31
CA CYS A 32 2.35 -30.63 -2.94
C CYS A 32 3.58 -31.40 -3.39
N THR A 33 4.47 -30.76 -4.16
CA THR A 33 5.74 -31.33 -4.61
C THR A 33 6.91 -30.71 -3.87
N ALA A 34 7.83 -31.56 -3.38
CA ALA A 34 9.04 -31.07 -2.73
C ALA A 34 9.95 -30.36 -3.75
N GLN A 35 10.43 -29.20 -3.37
CA GLN A 35 11.43 -28.42 -4.09
C GLN A 35 12.85 -28.87 -3.67
N PRO A 36 13.92 -28.47 -4.39
CA PRO A 36 15.29 -28.90 -4.08
C PRO A 36 15.78 -28.57 -2.67
N ASP A 37 15.28 -27.51 -2.07
CA ASP A 37 15.58 -27.05 -0.70
C ASP A 37 14.72 -27.69 0.38
N GLY A 38 13.73 -28.50 -0.03
CA GLY A 38 12.85 -29.27 0.84
C GLY A 38 11.51 -28.59 1.16
N VAL A 39 11.28 -27.34 0.79
CA VAL A 39 9.93 -26.74 0.86
C VAL A 39 8.99 -27.45 -0.11
N ARG A 40 7.68 -27.32 0.07
CA ARG A 40 6.70 -28.05 -0.73
C ARG A 40 5.73 -27.07 -1.38
N LEU A 41 5.71 -27.03 -2.70
CA LEU A 41 4.83 -26.18 -3.50
C LEU A 41 3.58 -26.96 -3.93
N CYS A 42 2.40 -26.41 -3.65
CA CYS A 42 1.08 -26.96 -4.01
C CYS A 42 0.38 -25.93 -4.94
N PRO A 43 0.66 -25.96 -6.26
CA PRO A 43 0.18 -24.95 -7.18
C PRO A 43 -1.19 -25.31 -7.75
N THR A 44 -1.97 -24.28 -8.10
CA THR A 44 -3.02 -24.39 -9.11
C THR A 44 -2.42 -24.47 -10.51
N THR A 45 -3.21 -24.95 -11.47
CA THR A 45 -2.77 -25.11 -12.87
C THR A 45 -3.31 -23.96 -13.72
N ASP A 46 -2.42 -23.17 -14.29
CA ASP A 46 -2.79 -22.08 -15.18
C ASP A 46 -3.41 -22.60 -16.47
N GLY A 47 -4.49 -21.94 -16.87
CA GLY A 47 -5.13 -22.14 -18.17
C GLY A 47 -4.69 -21.07 -19.17
N SER A 48 -5.51 -20.82 -20.18
CA SER A 48 -5.31 -19.75 -21.13
C SER A 48 -6.09 -18.48 -20.71
N ALA A 49 -5.55 -17.30 -21.07
CA ALA A 49 -6.26 -16.02 -21.07
C ALA A 49 -7.15 -15.77 -19.81
N GLY A 50 -6.53 -15.67 -18.64
CA GLY A 50 -7.22 -15.31 -17.41
C GLY A 50 -8.00 -16.45 -16.73
N GLN A 51 -7.82 -17.70 -17.17
CA GLN A 51 -8.45 -18.87 -16.58
C GLN A 51 -7.43 -19.73 -15.83
N THR A 52 -7.73 -20.11 -14.60
CA THR A 52 -7.11 -21.26 -13.95
C THR A 52 -7.94 -22.52 -14.20
N LEU A 53 -7.31 -23.67 -14.45
CA LEU A 53 -8.02 -24.92 -14.79
C LEU A 53 -8.64 -25.60 -13.58
N ASP A 54 -8.05 -25.41 -12.42
CA ASP A 54 -8.42 -26.02 -11.16
C ASP A 54 -8.46 -25.01 -10.00
N GLY A 55 -8.82 -23.76 -10.34
CA GLY A 55 -8.88 -22.64 -9.41
C GLY A 55 -9.70 -22.95 -8.15
N VAL A 56 -9.25 -22.40 -7.02
CA VAL A 56 -9.91 -22.55 -5.73
C VAL A 56 -11.15 -21.63 -5.70
N PRO A 57 -12.37 -22.19 -5.59
CA PRO A 57 -13.57 -21.35 -5.51
C PRO A 57 -13.55 -20.49 -4.25
N SER A 58 -13.75 -19.19 -4.42
CA SER A 58 -13.96 -18.29 -3.30
C SER A 58 -15.35 -18.45 -2.68
N PHE A 59 -15.68 -17.64 -1.68
CA PHE A 59 -16.96 -17.69 -0.94
C PHE A 59 -18.20 -17.49 -1.84
N ASP A 60 -18.03 -16.88 -3.00
CA ASP A 60 -19.08 -16.59 -4.00
C ASP A 60 -18.92 -17.43 -5.28
N GLY A 61 -17.97 -18.37 -5.30
CA GLY A 61 -17.72 -19.29 -6.41
C GLY A 61 -16.79 -18.76 -7.49
N VAL A 62 -16.23 -17.55 -7.36
CA VAL A 62 -15.20 -17.03 -8.27
C VAL A 62 -13.94 -17.89 -8.11
N PRO A 63 -13.40 -18.47 -9.19
CA PRO A 63 -12.18 -19.28 -9.13
C PRO A 63 -10.97 -18.37 -8.95
N LEU A 64 -10.17 -18.66 -7.93
CA LEU A 64 -8.92 -17.97 -7.65
C LEU A 64 -7.73 -18.84 -8.01
N ASP A 65 -6.74 -18.25 -8.59
CA ASP A 65 -5.45 -18.83 -8.92
C ASP A 65 -4.54 -18.72 -7.69
N VAL A 66 -4.23 -19.86 -7.05
CA VAL A 66 -3.62 -19.90 -5.71
C VAL A 66 -2.49 -20.90 -5.64
N ASP A 67 -1.35 -20.49 -5.15
CA ASP A 67 -0.25 -21.37 -4.78
C ASP A 67 -0.06 -21.36 -3.25
N VAL A 68 0.19 -22.55 -2.68
CA VAL A 68 0.52 -22.70 -1.28
C VAL A 68 1.90 -23.31 -1.15
N THR A 69 2.80 -22.61 -0.49
CA THR A 69 4.13 -23.13 -0.16
C THR A 69 4.16 -23.54 1.31
N LEU A 70 4.50 -24.81 1.54
CA LEU A 70 4.56 -25.41 2.87
C LEU A 70 6.00 -25.62 3.32
N PRO A 71 6.28 -25.57 4.63
CA PRO A 71 7.59 -25.92 5.18
C PRO A 71 8.05 -27.32 4.76
N PRO A 72 9.36 -27.65 4.90
CA PRO A 72 9.87 -28.99 4.73
C PRO A 72 9.06 -30.01 5.55
N GLU A 73 8.93 -31.25 5.04
CA GLU A 73 8.09 -32.30 5.65
C GLU A 73 8.45 -32.61 7.12
N ALA A 74 9.69 -32.38 7.50
CA ALA A 74 10.15 -32.57 8.87
C ALA A 74 9.55 -31.57 9.86
N VAL A 75 8.98 -30.47 9.42
CA VAL A 75 8.32 -29.47 10.25
C VAL A 75 6.85 -29.85 10.40
N PRO A 76 6.36 -30.10 11.62
CA PRO A 76 4.96 -30.51 11.82
C PRO A 76 4.02 -29.30 11.73
N GLY A 77 2.82 -29.50 11.12
CA GLY A 77 1.70 -28.55 11.14
C GLY A 77 0.80 -28.73 12.39
N PRO A 78 -0.25 -27.90 12.55
CA PRO A 78 -0.60 -26.79 11.69
C PRO A 78 0.41 -25.61 11.78
N TYR A 79 0.61 -24.90 10.66
CA TYR A 79 1.65 -23.89 10.52
C TYR A 79 1.14 -22.48 10.85
N PRO A 80 1.96 -21.58 11.45
CA PRO A 80 1.75 -20.18 11.31
C PRO A 80 1.73 -19.85 9.81
N THR A 81 0.76 -19.02 9.37
CA THR A 81 0.48 -18.85 7.95
C THR A 81 0.54 -17.38 7.55
N ILE A 82 1.23 -17.07 6.47
CA ILE A 82 1.34 -15.72 5.90
C ILE A 82 0.67 -15.73 4.52
N VAL A 83 -0.22 -14.76 4.27
CA VAL A 83 -0.70 -14.45 2.92
C VAL A 83 0.11 -13.29 2.37
N MET A 84 0.63 -13.42 1.14
CA MET A 84 1.36 -12.39 0.42
C MET A 84 0.52 -11.89 -0.76
N LEU A 85 0.14 -10.62 -0.72
CA LEU A 85 -0.81 -10.00 -1.64
C LEU A 85 -0.08 -9.11 -2.65
N HIS A 86 -0.30 -9.36 -3.95
CA HIS A 86 0.37 -8.65 -5.06
C HIS A 86 -0.11 -7.21 -5.26
N GLY A 87 0.66 -6.41 -6.00
CA GLY A 87 0.31 -5.06 -6.44
C GLY A 87 -0.78 -5.04 -7.51
N TYR A 88 -1.34 -3.86 -7.81
CA TYR A 88 -2.36 -3.71 -8.85
C TYR A 88 -1.81 -4.11 -10.23
N GLY A 89 -2.48 -5.04 -10.90
CA GLY A 89 -2.04 -5.61 -12.18
C GLY A 89 -1.03 -6.75 -12.06
N GLY A 90 -0.63 -7.12 -10.83
CA GLY A 90 0.24 -8.26 -10.55
C GLY A 90 -0.50 -9.59 -10.43
N GLU A 91 0.20 -10.61 -9.97
CA GLU A 91 -0.31 -11.97 -9.83
C GLU A 91 0.41 -12.74 -8.71
N LYS A 92 0.00 -13.99 -8.42
CA LYS A 92 0.54 -14.84 -7.35
C LYS A 92 2.07 -14.96 -7.39
N THR A 93 2.66 -14.94 -8.58
CA THR A 93 4.10 -15.11 -8.80
C THR A 93 4.95 -13.91 -8.42
N ASP A 94 4.37 -12.75 -8.13
CA ASP A 94 5.13 -11.53 -7.78
C ASP A 94 6.04 -11.74 -6.54
N PHE A 95 5.62 -12.61 -5.61
CA PHE A 95 6.38 -12.95 -4.41
C PHE A 95 6.74 -14.43 -4.33
N GLU A 96 6.82 -15.10 -5.47
CA GLU A 96 7.31 -16.47 -5.55
C GLU A 96 8.76 -16.51 -6.02
N SER A 97 9.51 -17.38 -5.39
CA SER A 97 10.92 -17.64 -5.70
C SER A 97 11.25 -19.09 -5.37
N SER A 98 12.28 -19.62 -5.99
CA SER A 98 12.96 -20.86 -5.60
C SER A 98 14.29 -20.58 -4.86
N ASP A 99 14.51 -19.32 -4.44
CA ASP A 99 15.68 -18.86 -3.69
C ASP A 99 15.18 -17.91 -2.59
N PRO A 100 15.52 -18.15 -1.31
CA PRO A 100 15.12 -17.29 -0.20
C PRO A 100 15.61 -15.85 -0.35
N ASN A 101 16.70 -15.61 -1.10
CA ASN A 101 17.17 -14.27 -1.40
C ASN A 101 16.32 -13.56 -2.47
N GLY A 102 15.40 -14.28 -3.14
CA GLY A 102 14.53 -13.73 -4.16
C GLY A 102 15.25 -13.31 -5.44
N ASN A 103 14.49 -12.79 -6.40
CA ASN A 103 14.99 -12.38 -7.71
C ASN A 103 15.24 -10.87 -7.83
N GLY A 104 15.10 -10.12 -6.74
CA GLY A 104 15.23 -8.66 -6.75
C GLY A 104 15.26 -8.06 -5.35
N THR A 105 15.53 -6.76 -5.30
CA THR A 105 15.68 -6.00 -4.06
C THR A 105 14.47 -6.13 -3.12
N THR A 106 13.27 -6.07 -3.68
CA THR A 106 12.02 -6.10 -2.92
C THR A 106 11.69 -7.49 -2.39
N THR A 107 12.12 -8.55 -3.10
CA THR A 107 11.81 -9.95 -2.76
C THR A 107 12.90 -10.63 -1.92
N PHE A 108 14.02 -9.95 -1.62
CA PHE A 108 15.06 -10.46 -0.72
C PHE A 108 14.47 -10.72 0.68
N HIS A 109 14.48 -11.96 1.15
CA HIS A 109 13.84 -12.39 2.40
C HIS A 109 12.35 -11.95 2.53
N TYR A 110 11.69 -11.74 1.37
CA TYR A 110 10.29 -11.39 1.27
C TYR A 110 9.66 -12.17 0.09
N ASN A 111 9.59 -13.49 0.25
CA ASN A 111 9.02 -14.40 -0.73
C ASN A 111 8.54 -15.71 -0.06
N ASN A 112 7.81 -16.51 -0.81
CA ASN A 112 7.24 -17.78 -0.34
C ASN A 112 8.29 -18.76 0.16
N ASP A 113 9.42 -18.88 -0.56
CA ASP A 113 10.47 -19.83 -0.26
C ASP A 113 11.15 -19.46 1.08
N TYR A 114 11.52 -18.20 1.26
CA TYR A 114 12.12 -17.70 2.50
C TYR A 114 11.24 -18.01 3.71
N PHE A 115 9.97 -17.61 3.68
CA PHE A 115 9.08 -17.83 4.82
C PHE A 115 8.77 -19.30 5.07
N ALA A 116 8.67 -20.12 4.00
CA ALA A 116 8.44 -21.56 4.18
C ALA A 116 9.65 -22.26 4.81
N GLN A 117 10.87 -21.87 4.47
CA GLN A 117 12.08 -22.34 5.15
C GLN A 117 12.13 -21.93 6.62
N GLN A 118 11.54 -20.79 7.00
CA GLN A 118 11.39 -20.36 8.39
C GLN A 118 10.26 -21.08 9.13
N GLY A 119 9.51 -21.96 8.47
CA GLY A 119 8.45 -22.77 9.09
C GLY A 119 7.05 -22.20 8.98
N TYR A 120 6.81 -21.23 8.12
CA TYR A 120 5.48 -20.70 7.79
C TYR A 120 4.85 -21.46 6.61
N ALA A 121 3.54 -21.65 6.61
CA ALA A 121 2.82 -21.85 5.37
C ALA A 121 2.64 -20.48 4.69
N VAL A 122 2.84 -20.43 3.38
CA VAL A 122 2.70 -19.19 2.61
C VAL A 122 1.63 -19.36 1.55
N VAL A 123 0.74 -18.41 1.45
CA VAL A 123 -0.32 -18.36 0.44
C VAL A 123 -0.05 -17.19 -0.50
N ASN A 124 0.20 -17.49 -1.76
CA ASN A 124 0.26 -16.53 -2.84
C ASN A 124 -0.97 -16.76 -3.71
N TYR A 125 -1.75 -15.73 -3.99
CA TYR A 125 -2.88 -15.86 -4.90
C TYR A 125 -3.06 -14.60 -5.74
N THR A 126 -3.57 -14.79 -6.94
CA THR A 126 -3.95 -13.70 -7.83
C THR A 126 -5.33 -13.20 -7.42
N ALA A 127 -5.45 -11.91 -7.11
CA ALA A 127 -6.73 -11.31 -6.75
C ALA A 127 -7.73 -11.37 -7.91
N ARG A 128 -9.03 -11.47 -7.58
CA ARG A 128 -10.10 -11.54 -8.59
C ARG A 128 -9.98 -10.41 -9.62
N GLY A 129 -10.21 -10.74 -10.87
CA GLY A 129 -10.12 -9.81 -12.00
C GLY A 129 -8.71 -9.56 -12.52
N PHE A 130 -7.68 -10.19 -11.96
CA PHE A 130 -6.30 -10.14 -12.45
C PHE A 130 -5.83 -11.52 -12.90
N GLY A 131 -4.78 -11.55 -13.72
CA GLY A 131 -4.08 -12.77 -14.17
C GLY A 131 -5.04 -13.93 -14.43
N HIS A 132 -4.76 -15.10 -13.86
CA HIS A 132 -5.59 -16.30 -14.01
C HIS A 132 -6.80 -16.38 -13.06
N SER A 133 -7.01 -15.38 -12.18
CA SER A 133 -8.25 -15.21 -11.40
C SER A 133 -9.29 -14.37 -12.15
N CYS A 134 -9.69 -14.81 -13.34
CA CYS A 134 -10.66 -14.16 -14.23
C CYS A 134 -10.19 -12.86 -14.91
N GLY A 135 -8.88 -12.56 -14.92
CA GLY A 135 -8.32 -11.41 -15.63
C GLY A 135 -8.13 -11.67 -17.13
N GLY A 136 -6.99 -11.21 -17.70
CA GLY A 136 -6.61 -11.43 -19.08
C GLY A 136 -7.09 -10.38 -20.07
N GLY A 137 -7.54 -9.23 -19.61
CA GLY A 137 -7.98 -8.11 -20.43
C GLY A 137 -9.15 -8.48 -21.36
N PRO A 138 -9.29 -7.81 -22.52
CA PRO A 138 -10.42 -8.03 -23.44
C PRO A 138 -10.53 -9.44 -24.01
N THR A 139 -9.48 -10.24 -23.92
CA THR A 139 -9.44 -11.63 -24.42
C THR A 139 -9.57 -12.66 -23.31
N GLY A 140 -9.77 -12.23 -22.06
CA GLY A 140 -9.88 -13.08 -20.89
C GLY A 140 -11.15 -13.92 -20.86
N TYR A 141 -11.15 -14.92 -19.98
CA TYR A 141 -12.32 -15.77 -19.74
C TYR A 141 -13.27 -15.11 -18.72
N HIS A 142 -14.33 -14.47 -19.20
CA HIS A 142 -15.26 -13.68 -18.38
C HIS A 142 -16.68 -14.28 -18.31
N SER A 143 -16.81 -15.58 -18.44
CA SER A 143 -18.11 -16.28 -18.42
C SER A 143 -18.19 -17.33 -17.32
N GLY A 144 -19.37 -17.90 -17.08
CA GLY A 144 -19.60 -18.87 -16.03
C GLY A 144 -19.20 -18.33 -14.65
N PRO A 145 -18.37 -19.02 -13.87
CA PRO A 145 -17.94 -18.56 -12.54
C PRO A 145 -17.16 -17.22 -12.58
N CYS A 146 -16.47 -16.92 -13.68
CA CYS A 146 -15.77 -15.65 -13.87
C CYS A 146 -16.68 -14.46 -14.23
N GLY A 147 -17.98 -14.67 -14.47
CA GLY A 147 -18.90 -13.58 -14.79
C GLY A 147 -19.03 -12.50 -13.70
N GLN A 148 -18.68 -12.81 -12.45
CA GLN A 148 -18.62 -11.89 -11.32
C GLN A 148 -17.19 -11.70 -10.77
N GLY A 149 -16.21 -12.25 -11.48
CA GLY A 149 -14.79 -12.24 -11.09
C GLY A 149 -14.03 -10.98 -11.50
N TYR A 150 -14.69 -9.85 -11.66
CA TYR A 150 -14.05 -8.59 -12.03
C TYR A 150 -13.39 -7.88 -10.83
N ILE A 151 -12.47 -6.97 -11.16
CA ILE A 151 -11.79 -6.11 -10.20
C ILE A 151 -12.82 -5.27 -9.44
N ARG A 152 -12.72 -5.24 -8.12
CA ARG A 152 -13.55 -4.43 -7.23
C ARG A 152 -12.76 -3.41 -6.42
N LEU A 153 -11.51 -3.17 -6.80
CA LEU A 153 -10.61 -2.18 -6.22
C LEU A 153 -10.43 -2.35 -4.70
N ALA A 154 -10.02 -3.57 -4.28
CA ALA A 154 -9.80 -3.94 -2.89
C ALA A 154 -11.03 -3.74 -1.99
N ASP A 155 -12.21 -4.10 -2.49
CA ASP A 155 -13.45 -4.00 -1.72
C ASP A 155 -13.44 -4.99 -0.55
N THR A 156 -13.61 -4.48 0.65
CA THR A 156 -13.65 -5.27 1.90
C THR A 156 -14.77 -6.33 1.92
N ARG A 157 -15.78 -6.20 1.07
CA ARG A 157 -16.89 -7.15 0.90
C ARG A 157 -16.52 -8.33 -0.01
N TYR A 158 -15.42 -8.21 -0.80
CA TYR A 158 -15.06 -9.19 -1.83
C TYR A 158 -13.59 -9.59 -1.74
N GLU A 159 -12.61 -8.77 -2.15
CA GLU A 159 -11.20 -9.16 -2.15
C GLU A 159 -10.67 -9.50 -0.75
N ALA A 160 -11.00 -8.72 0.26
CA ALA A 160 -10.63 -9.06 1.63
C ALA A 160 -11.28 -10.36 2.10
N ARG A 161 -12.52 -10.63 1.67
CA ARG A 161 -13.19 -11.90 1.96
C ARG A 161 -12.59 -13.09 1.21
N ASP A 162 -12.04 -12.88 0.01
CA ASP A 162 -11.30 -13.94 -0.70
C ASP A 162 -10.16 -14.45 0.17
N THR A 163 -9.32 -13.54 0.68
CA THR A 163 -8.24 -13.89 1.60
C THR A 163 -8.76 -14.61 2.83
N GLN A 164 -9.80 -14.08 3.46
CA GLN A 164 -10.40 -14.68 4.66
C GLN A 164 -10.97 -16.07 4.39
N TYR A 165 -11.58 -16.28 3.24
CA TYR A 165 -12.15 -17.57 2.86
C TYR A 165 -11.07 -18.61 2.58
N LEU A 166 -10.01 -18.26 1.82
CA LEU A 166 -8.86 -19.14 1.56
C LEU A 166 -8.19 -19.58 2.86
N LEU A 167 -7.93 -18.63 3.78
CA LEU A 167 -7.38 -18.95 5.10
C LEU A 167 -8.29 -19.88 5.90
N GLY A 168 -9.61 -19.67 5.85
CA GLY A 168 -10.60 -20.54 6.48
C GLY A 168 -10.53 -21.99 5.97
N LEU A 169 -10.41 -22.15 4.65
CA LEU A 169 -10.25 -23.47 4.04
C LEU A 169 -8.95 -24.18 4.50
N LEU A 170 -7.84 -23.44 4.59
CA LEU A 170 -6.57 -24.01 5.07
C LEU A 170 -6.61 -24.41 6.55
N VAL A 171 -7.34 -23.66 7.38
CA VAL A 171 -7.58 -24.04 8.78
C VAL A 171 -8.41 -25.32 8.87
N ASP A 172 -9.48 -25.43 8.07
CA ASP A 172 -10.32 -26.63 8.04
C ASP A 172 -9.57 -27.87 7.53
N GLN A 173 -8.55 -27.67 6.69
CA GLN A 173 -7.64 -28.75 6.24
C GLN A 173 -6.54 -29.08 7.25
N GLY A 174 -6.44 -28.37 8.37
CA GLY A 174 -5.39 -28.56 9.38
C GLY A 174 -4.00 -28.09 8.93
N ILE A 175 -3.92 -27.25 7.90
CA ILE A 175 -2.68 -26.67 7.37
C ILE A 175 -2.33 -25.39 8.14
N ALA A 176 -3.25 -24.44 8.20
CA ALA A 176 -3.05 -23.17 8.89
C ALA A 176 -3.45 -23.24 10.36
N ALA A 177 -2.65 -22.65 11.24
CA ALA A 177 -2.97 -22.50 12.65
C ALA A 177 -3.93 -21.32 12.86
N PRO A 178 -5.15 -21.51 13.40
CA PRO A 178 -6.18 -20.45 13.44
C PRO A 178 -5.80 -19.24 14.30
N GLY A 179 -4.85 -19.37 15.23
CA GLY A 179 -4.34 -18.28 16.08
C GLY A 179 -3.04 -17.64 15.59
N ALA A 180 -2.55 -17.97 14.38
CA ALA A 180 -1.28 -17.49 13.85
C ALA A 180 -1.39 -17.15 12.35
N LEU A 181 -2.34 -16.27 12.01
CA LEU A 181 -2.61 -15.84 10.65
C LEU A 181 -2.06 -14.42 10.42
N GLY A 182 -1.08 -14.30 9.53
CA GLY A 182 -0.44 -13.05 9.11
C GLY A 182 -0.81 -12.66 7.69
N VAL A 183 -0.82 -11.37 7.42
CA VAL A 183 -1.04 -10.84 6.07
C VAL A 183 0.00 -9.77 5.76
N THR A 184 0.48 -9.76 4.53
CA THR A 184 1.38 -8.74 3.99
C THR A 184 1.10 -8.55 2.50
N GLY A 185 1.55 -7.45 1.94
CA GLY A 185 1.44 -7.17 0.52
C GLY A 185 1.96 -5.78 0.21
N ILE A 186 2.20 -5.51 -1.08
CA ILE A 186 2.72 -4.24 -1.55
C ILE A 186 1.63 -3.52 -2.36
N SER A 187 1.51 -2.19 -2.19
CA SER A 187 0.61 -1.37 -3.00
C SER A 187 -0.85 -1.82 -2.86
N TYR A 188 -1.46 -2.37 -3.90
CA TYR A 188 -2.81 -2.94 -3.86
C TYR A 188 -2.95 -3.99 -2.74
N GLY A 189 -1.97 -4.90 -2.66
CA GLY A 189 -1.88 -5.86 -1.55
C GLY A 189 -1.59 -5.21 -0.20
N GLY A 190 -0.89 -4.07 -0.19
CA GLY A 190 -0.65 -3.28 1.01
C GLY A 190 -1.96 -2.71 1.59
N GLY A 191 -2.81 -2.11 0.74
CA GLY A 191 -4.13 -1.63 1.13
C GLY A 191 -5.01 -2.77 1.67
N GLN A 192 -5.09 -3.89 0.96
CA GLN A 192 -5.83 -5.08 1.40
C GLN A 192 -5.30 -5.65 2.74
N SER A 193 -3.97 -5.67 2.93
CA SER A 193 -3.37 -6.13 4.19
C SER A 193 -3.80 -5.25 5.37
N LEU A 194 -3.88 -3.93 5.14
CA LEU A 194 -4.33 -2.98 6.15
C LEU A 194 -5.82 -3.14 6.46
N GLU A 195 -6.66 -3.33 5.43
CA GLU A 195 -8.09 -3.64 5.58
C GLU A 195 -8.33 -4.92 6.38
N LEU A 196 -7.59 -5.99 6.05
CA LEU A 196 -7.66 -7.27 6.76
C LEU A 196 -7.26 -7.14 8.24
N ALA A 197 -6.27 -6.29 8.55
CA ALA A 197 -5.90 -6.00 9.93
C ALA A 197 -7.05 -5.33 10.70
N TYR A 198 -7.78 -4.40 10.08
CA TYR A 198 -8.93 -3.73 10.69
C TYR A 198 -10.18 -4.61 10.77
N LEU A 199 -10.41 -5.45 9.78
CA LEU A 199 -11.47 -6.47 9.84
C LEU A 199 -11.19 -7.48 10.97
N ARG A 200 -9.94 -7.89 11.11
CA ARG A 200 -9.41 -8.74 12.18
C ARG A 200 -10.16 -10.06 12.33
N ASP A 201 -11.19 -10.08 13.17
CA ASP A 201 -12.04 -11.26 13.50
C ASP A 201 -13.45 -11.17 12.89
N ARG A 202 -13.63 -10.29 11.93
CA ARG A 202 -14.92 -10.02 11.27
C ARG A 202 -14.79 -10.13 9.76
N ILE A 203 -15.85 -10.56 9.12
CA ILE A 203 -16.07 -10.41 7.68
C ILE A 203 -17.01 -9.24 7.41
N ARG A 204 -16.88 -8.61 6.25
CA ARG A 204 -17.85 -7.67 5.74
C ARG A 204 -18.69 -8.36 4.66
N LYS A 205 -20.03 -8.37 4.82
CA LYS A 205 -20.94 -8.97 3.86
C LYS A 205 -21.20 -8.05 2.68
N PRO A 206 -21.74 -8.57 1.55
CA PRO A 206 -22.09 -7.74 0.40
C PRO A 206 -23.08 -6.60 0.70
N ASP A 207 -23.92 -6.74 1.74
CA ASP A 207 -24.83 -5.69 2.21
C ASP A 207 -24.13 -4.62 3.09
N GLY A 208 -22.80 -4.70 3.25
CA GLY A 208 -21.99 -3.81 4.06
C GLY A 208 -21.98 -4.11 5.56
N THR A 209 -22.79 -5.07 6.04
CA THR A 209 -22.85 -5.44 7.46
C THR A 209 -21.67 -6.32 7.87
N PHE A 210 -21.32 -6.31 9.16
CA PHE A 210 -20.26 -7.16 9.70
C PHE A 210 -20.83 -8.43 10.34
N ALA A 211 -20.05 -9.50 10.29
CA ALA A 211 -20.30 -10.74 11.03
C ALA A 211 -18.98 -11.28 11.59
N PRO A 212 -19.01 -12.13 12.64
CA PRO A 212 -17.83 -12.83 13.08
C PRO A 212 -17.19 -13.63 11.94
N TRP A 213 -15.86 -13.64 11.89
CA TRP A 213 -15.14 -14.45 10.92
C TRP A 213 -14.94 -15.86 11.46
N THR A 214 -15.48 -16.84 10.74
CA THR A 214 -15.27 -18.26 11.00
C THR A 214 -14.84 -18.95 9.71
N SER A 215 -14.10 -20.06 9.85
CA SER A 215 -13.88 -20.96 8.71
C SER A 215 -15.22 -21.56 8.22
N PRO A 216 -15.28 -22.17 7.03
CA PRO A 216 -16.46 -22.89 6.57
C PRO A 216 -16.93 -23.98 7.55
N ALA A 217 -16.04 -24.65 8.27
CA ALA A 217 -16.37 -25.62 9.31
C ALA A 217 -16.75 -24.99 10.67
N GLY A 218 -16.72 -23.65 10.79
CA GLY A 218 -17.14 -22.92 11.99
C GLY A 218 -16.04 -22.63 13.01
N VAL A 219 -14.76 -22.78 12.67
CA VAL A 219 -13.63 -22.41 13.54
C VAL A 219 -13.53 -20.90 13.60
N PRO A 220 -13.55 -20.23 14.78
CA PRO A 220 -13.32 -18.79 14.89
C PRO A 220 -11.91 -18.42 14.43
N LEU A 221 -11.81 -17.34 13.64
CA LEU A 221 -10.56 -16.89 13.04
C LEU A 221 -10.30 -15.40 13.32
N SER A 222 -9.02 -15.04 13.30
CA SER A 222 -8.59 -13.66 13.44
C SER A 222 -7.24 -13.44 12.75
N ILE A 223 -7.06 -12.30 12.09
CA ILE A 223 -5.73 -11.82 11.70
C ILE A 223 -4.96 -11.50 12.99
N THR A 224 -3.79 -12.10 13.13
CA THR A 224 -2.93 -11.98 14.30
C THR A 224 -1.96 -10.81 14.17
N ALA A 225 -1.45 -10.55 12.95
CA ALA A 225 -0.54 -9.46 12.64
C ALA A 225 -0.62 -9.10 11.16
N ALA A 226 -0.33 -7.83 10.81
CA ALA A 226 -0.23 -7.41 9.42
C ALA A 226 0.99 -6.50 9.19
N TRP A 227 1.65 -6.72 8.04
CA TRP A 227 2.75 -5.90 7.55
C TRP A 227 2.40 -5.33 6.17
N PRO A 228 1.53 -4.29 6.13
CA PRO A 228 1.21 -3.58 4.90
C PRO A 228 2.40 -2.75 4.42
N ARG A 229 2.77 -2.92 3.14
CA ARG A 229 3.85 -2.20 2.49
C ARG A 229 3.28 -1.28 1.41
N TRP A 230 3.64 0.00 1.46
CA TRP A 230 3.15 1.08 0.60
C TRP A 230 1.62 1.10 0.49
N PRO A 231 0.90 1.01 1.63
CA PRO A 231 -0.55 0.98 1.62
C PRO A 231 -1.15 2.37 1.46
N TRP A 232 -2.38 2.41 0.97
CA TRP A 232 -3.27 3.50 1.32
C TRP A 232 -4.01 3.16 2.63
N SER A 233 -4.37 4.19 3.38
CA SER A 233 -5.33 4.09 4.49
C SER A 233 -6.69 4.66 4.11
N ASP A 234 -6.70 5.73 3.31
CA ASP A 234 -7.85 6.39 2.71
C ASP A 234 -7.63 6.46 1.20
N LEU A 235 -8.32 5.61 0.43
CA LEU A 235 -8.12 5.51 -1.02
C LEU A 235 -8.59 6.77 -1.74
N VAL A 236 -9.65 7.42 -1.22
CA VAL A 236 -10.14 8.67 -1.81
C VAL A 236 -9.10 9.78 -1.65
N ASP A 237 -8.50 9.91 -0.46
CA ASP A 237 -7.43 10.90 -0.24
C ASP A 237 -6.18 10.58 -1.09
N SER A 238 -5.83 9.31 -1.22
CA SER A 238 -4.64 8.91 -2.00
C SER A 238 -4.78 9.23 -3.48
N LEU A 239 -5.95 8.97 -4.07
CA LEU A 239 -6.17 9.19 -5.50
C LEU A 239 -6.70 10.58 -5.84
N LEU A 240 -7.37 11.23 -4.89
CA LEU A 240 -7.95 12.57 -5.02
C LEU A 240 -7.66 13.39 -3.75
N PRO A 241 -6.42 13.75 -3.48
CA PRO A 241 -6.09 14.54 -2.28
C PRO A 241 -6.79 15.90 -2.31
N ASN A 242 -7.31 16.32 -1.15
CA ASN A 242 -7.86 17.66 -0.98
C ASN A 242 -6.99 18.57 -0.09
N GLY A 243 -5.87 18.05 0.43
CA GLY A 243 -4.91 18.78 1.24
C GLY A 243 -5.38 19.11 2.66
N ARG A 244 -6.35 18.37 3.20
CA ARG A 244 -6.93 18.66 4.53
C ARG A 244 -6.31 17.83 5.65
N PHE A 245 -5.45 16.86 5.35
CA PHE A 245 -4.75 16.09 6.37
C PHE A 245 -3.62 16.90 7.02
N LEU A 246 -3.53 16.79 8.35
CA LEU A 246 -2.41 17.31 9.16
C LEU A 246 -1.92 16.20 10.09
N ASP A 247 -0.64 15.88 10.08
CA ASP A 247 -0.04 14.81 10.88
C ASP A 247 -0.06 15.04 12.39
N THR A 248 -0.34 16.26 12.83
CA THR A 248 -0.49 16.63 14.24
C THR A 248 -1.85 16.28 14.83
N GLN A 249 -2.77 15.75 14.04
CA GLN A 249 -4.15 15.48 14.41
C GLN A 249 -4.60 14.10 13.93
N VAL A 250 -5.58 13.53 14.62
CA VAL A 250 -6.35 12.42 14.07
C VAL A 250 -7.32 12.99 13.04
N ALA A 251 -7.15 12.60 11.78
CA ALA A 251 -8.03 13.08 10.71
C ALA A 251 -9.48 12.61 10.96
N PRO A 252 -10.49 13.49 10.89
CA PRO A 252 -11.89 13.08 11.02
C PRO A 252 -12.27 12.09 9.90
N PRO A 253 -13.08 11.06 10.19
CA PRO A 253 -13.62 10.19 9.15
C PRO A 253 -14.36 11.01 8.08
N GLY A 254 -14.12 10.67 6.79
CA GLY A 254 -14.73 11.37 5.66
C GLY A 254 -14.13 12.73 5.31
N GLN A 255 -13.01 13.12 5.92
CA GLN A 255 -12.33 14.40 5.62
C GLN A 255 -11.91 14.52 4.15
N SER A 256 -11.60 13.39 3.48
CA SER A 256 -11.24 13.33 2.07
C SER A 256 -12.42 13.56 1.12
N LEU A 257 -13.66 13.47 1.59
CA LEU A 257 -14.85 13.57 0.75
C LEU A 257 -15.28 15.01 0.47
N GLU A 258 -14.96 15.96 1.34
CA GLU A 258 -15.38 17.37 1.19
C GLU A 258 -14.26 18.36 1.59
N PRO A 259 -13.85 19.23 0.65
CA PRO A 259 -14.24 19.24 -0.76
C PRO A 259 -13.67 18.04 -1.50
N VAL A 260 -14.33 17.62 -2.59
CA VAL A 260 -13.77 16.59 -3.49
C VAL A 260 -12.41 17.06 -3.99
N GLY A 261 -11.40 16.21 -3.85
CA GLY A 261 -10.02 16.55 -4.12
C GLY A 261 -9.65 16.63 -5.59
N ILE A 262 -8.35 16.64 -5.86
CA ILE A 262 -7.76 16.79 -7.18
C ILE A 262 -7.17 15.45 -7.58
N PRO A 263 -7.65 14.80 -8.68
CA PRO A 263 -7.10 13.52 -9.10
C PRO A 263 -5.60 13.58 -9.38
N ILE A 264 -4.84 12.60 -8.89
CA ILE A 264 -3.47 12.35 -9.35
C ILE A 264 -3.58 11.69 -10.73
N MET A 265 -3.92 12.48 -11.74
CA MET A 265 -4.47 12.03 -13.02
C MET A 265 -3.51 11.12 -13.78
N THR A 266 -2.19 11.36 -13.72
CA THR A 266 -1.23 10.53 -14.44
C THR A 266 -1.19 9.10 -13.89
N TYR A 267 -1.26 8.93 -12.58
CA TYR A 267 -1.41 7.62 -11.95
C TYR A 267 -2.78 7.00 -12.21
N VAL A 268 -3.85 7.77 -11.98
CA VAL A 268 -5.22 7.28 -12.14
C VAL A 268 -5.47 6.77 -13.56
N ALA A 269 -5.02 7.54 -14.57
CA ALA A 269 -5.14 7.14 -15.98
C ALA A 269 -4.27 5.92 -16.31
N GLY A 270 -3.04 5.87 -15.79
CA GLY A 270 -2.12 4.76 -16.00
C GLY A 270 -2.65 3.44 -15.41
N LEU A 271 -3.10 3.47 -14.16
CA LEU A 271 -3.69 2.30 -13.48
C LEU A 271 -4.99 1.86 -14.16
N TYR A 272 -5.84 2.81 -14.54
CA TYR A 272 -7.05 2.50 -15.29
C TYR A 272 -6.74 1.80 -16.62
N ALA A 273 -5.77 2.30 -17.38
CA ALA A 273 -5.34 1.69 -18.63
C ALA A 273 -4.76 0.29 -18.41
N LEU A 274 -3.95 0.09 -17.36
CA LEU A 274 -3.41 -1.21 -16.99
C LEU A 274 -4.53 -2.21 -16.68
N GLY A 275 -5.51 -1.84 -15.86
CA GLY A 275 -6.66 -2.71 -15.56
C GLY A 275 -7.50 -3.04 -16.79
N LYS A 276 -7.62 -2.11 -17.76
CA LYS A 276 -8.31 -2.35 -19.03
C LYS A 276 -7.57 -3.30 -19.96
N THR A 277 -6.25 -3.36 -19.90
CA THR A 277 -5.44 -4.16 -20.81
C THR A 277 -5.08 -5.54 -20.28
N SER A 278 -4.93 -5.69 -18.96
CA SER A 278 -4.50 -6.94 -18.32
C SER A 278 -5.53 -7.52 -17.34
N GLY A 279 -6.41 -6.70 -16.79
CA GLY A 279 -7.44 -7.11 -15.84
C GLY A 279 -8.81 -7.34 -16.48
N TYR A 280 -9.84 -7.43 -15.62
CA TYR A 280 -11.25 -7.52 -16.01
C TYR A 280 -12.06 -6.50 -15.21
N TYR A 281 -12.61 -5.50 -15.90
CA TYR A 281 -13.57 -4.57 -15.30
C TYR A 281 -15.01 -5.00 -15.56
N CYS A 282 -15.90 -4.70 -14.62
CA CYS A 282 -17.32 -4.89 -14.80
C CYS A 282 -17.80 -4.14 -16.07
N GLY A 283 -18.51 -4.84 -16.93
CA GLY A 283 -18.96 -4.34 -18.24
C GLY A 283 -18.03 -4.68 -19.42
N ASP A 284 -16.82 -5.18 -19.18
CA ASP A 284 -15.89 -5.50 -20.26
C ASP A 284 -16.18 -6.82 -20.99
N ALA A 285 -16.90 -7.75 -20.37
CA ALA A 285 -17.24 -9.05 -20.96
C ALA A 285 -18.08 -8.95 -22.23
N VAL A 286 -18.80 -7.85 -22.41
CA VAL A 286 -19.58 -7.57 -23.63
C VAL A 286 -19.29 -6.12 -24.01
N ALA A 287 -18.60 -5.90 -25.12
CA ALA A 287 -18.09 -4.60 -25.58
C ALA A 287 -19.12 -3.45 -25.68
N SER A 288 -20.39 -3.71 -25.43
CA SER A 288 -21.49 -2.73 -25.48
C SER A 288 -22.43 -2.77 -24.28
N ALA A 289 -22.21 -3.63 -23.29
CA ALA A 289 -23.07 -3.70 -22.12
C ALA A 289 -22.45 -2.87 -20.96
N PRO A 290 -23.20 -1.92 -20.40
CA PRO A 290 -22.72 -1.20 -19.21
C PRO A 290 -22.57 -2.17 -18.03
N CYS A 291 -21.70 -1.85 -17.07
CA CYS A 291 -21.67 -2.53 -15.80
C CYS A 291 -23.06 -2.45 -15.13
N THR A 292 -23.60 -3.60 -14.76
CA THR A 292 -24.92 -3.66 -14.05
C THR A 292 -24.76 -3.64 -12.54
N ASN A 293 -23.52 -3.75 -12.04
CA ASN A 293 -23.21 -3.68 -10.62
C ASN A 293 -22.58 -2.31 -10.30
N PRO A 294 -23.35 -1.39 -9.72
CA PRO A 294 -22.87 -0.06 -9.44
C PRO A 294 -21.64 -0.04 -8.50
N ASP A 295 -21.47 -1.00 -7.60
CA ASP A 295 -20.35 -1.05 -6.66
C ASP A 295 -19.03 -1.52 -7.29
N ALA A 296 -19.04 -1.80 -8.59
CA ALA A 296 -17.87 -2.24 -9.35
C ALA A 296 -17.74 -1.52 -10.70
N ASP A 297 -18.49 -0.43 -10.91
CA ASP A 297 -18.45 0.36 -12.15
C ASP A 297 -17.29 1.37 -12.15
N LEU A 298 -16.06 0.88 -12.10
CA LEU A 298 -14.86 1.73 -12.08
C LEU A 298 -14.76 2.65 -13.30
N THR A 299 -15.27 2.24 -14.45
CA THR A 299 -15.35 3.10 -15.65
C THR A 299 -16.30 4.26 -15.46
N GLY A 300 -17.49 3.99 -14.92
CA GLY A 300 -18.47 5.01 -14.59
C GLY A 300 -18.00 5.95 -13.48
N ASP A 301 -17.35 5.41 -12.46
CA ASP A 301 -16.82 6.18 -11.34
C ASP A 301 -15.74 7.18 -11.79
N LEU A 302 -14.79 6.74 -12.62
CA LEU A 302 -13.78 7.64 -13.20
C LEU A 302 -14.42 8.76 -14.04
N ALA A 303 -15.41 8.41 -14.86
CA ALA A 303 -16.15 9.40 -15.67
C ALA A 303 -16.89 10.42 -14.80
N LEU A 304 -17.55 9.97 -13.72
CA LEU A 304 -18.28 10.84 -12.80
C LEU A 304 -17.36 11.78 -12.01
N VAL A 305 -16.23 11.29 -11.54
CA VAL A 305 -15.25 12.10 -10.81
C VAL A 305 -14.67 13.22 -11.69
N ASN A 306 -14.52 12.96 -12.98
CA ASN A 306 -13.97 13.91 -13.95
C ASN A 306 -15.01 14.78 -14.66
N ALA A 307 -16.31 14.62 -14.39
CA ALA A 307 -17.40 15.18 -15.19
C ALA A 307 -17.67 16.68 -15.00
N GLY A 308 -17.06 17.35 -14.05
CA GLY A 308 -17.25 18.80 -13.91
C GLY A 308 -17.33 19.31 -12.47
N GLU A 309 -17.48 20.63 -12.36
CA GLU A 309 -17.55 21.37 -11.09
C GLU A 309 -18.89 22.15 -11.00
N PRO A 310 -19.53 22.13 -9.82
CA PRO A 310 -19.24 21.28 -8.66
C PRO A 310 -19.53 19.80 -8.94
N PRO A 311 -18.87 18.86 -8.21
CA PRO A 311 -19.16 17.45 -8.36
C PRO A 311 -20.66 17.14 -8.20
N SER A 312 -21.20 16.31 -9.08
CA SER A 312 -22.60 15.92 -9.03
C SER A 312 -22.93 15.15 -7.74
N PRO A 313 -24.20 15.12 -7.28
CA PRO A 313 -24.60 14.27 -6.16
C PRO A 313 -24.26 12.79 -6.38
N LEU A 314 -24.30 12.31 -7.63
CA LEU A 314 -23.91 10.94 -7.97
C LEU A 314 -22.40 10.71 -7.80
N ALA A 315 -21.56 11.64 -8.27
CA ALA A 315 -20.11 11.57 -8.06
C ALA A 315 -19.77 11.51 -6.56
N LYS A 316 -20.39 12.36 -5.75
CA LYS A 316 -20.21 12.34 -4.29
C LYS A 316 -20.67 11.02 -3.66
N ALA A 317 -21.80 10.46 -4.10
CA ALA A 317 -22.27 9.16 -3.62
C ALA A 317 -21.29 8.02 -3.97
N ARG A 318 -20.68 8.05 -5.15
CA ARG A 318 -19.65 7.08 -5.55
C ARG A 318 -18.37 7.20 -4.72
N LEU A 319 -17.90 8.41 -4.48
CA LEU A 319 -16.74 8.61 -3.60
C LEU A 319 -17.03 8.16 -2.16
N ALA A 320 -18.25 8.37 -1.67
CA ALA A 320 -18.66 7.88 -0.36
C ALA A 320 -18.74 6.34 -0.30
N GLU A 321 -19.14 5.68 -1.40
CA GLU A 321 -19.11 4.22 -1.56
C GLU A 321 -17.65 3.69 -1.52
N ILE A 322 -16.75 4.28 -2.31
CA ILE A 322 -15.34 3.94 -2.31
C ILE A 322 -14.76 4.16 -0.90
N TYR A 323 -15.01 5.30 -0.29
CA TYR A 323 -14.58 5.60 1.08
C TYR A 323 -15.07 4.55 2.09
N ALA A 324 -16.32 4.11 1.94
CA ALA A 324 -16.91 3.17 2.88
C ALA A 324 -16.35 1.74 2.77
N HIS A 325 -15.92 1.31 1.58
CA HIS A 325 -15.67 -0.11 1.30
C HIS A 325 -14.27 -0.47 0.83
N HIS A 326 -13.44 0.50 0.39
CA HIS A 326 -12.17 0.24 -0.28
C HIS A 326 -10.97 0.79 0.50
N GLN A 327 -11.05 0.82 1.80
CA GLN A 327 -10.01 1.36 2.67
C GLN A 327 -10.16 0.90 4.13
N ALA A 328 -9.09 1.04 4.89
CA ALA A 328 -9.04 0.70 6.30
C ALA A 328 -9.49 1.87 7.20
N TYR A 329 -9.14 3.11 6.85
CA TYR A 329 -9.45 4.28 7.67
C TYR A 329 -10.95 4.50 7.75
N GLY A 330 -11.47 4.60 8.98
CA GLY A 330 -12.91 4.68 9.22
C GLY A 330 -13.61 3.34 9.46
N LEU A 331 -12.94 2.20 9.24
CA LEU A 331 -13.48 0.91 9.68
C LEU A 331 -13.57 0.87 11.21
N PRO A 332 -14.66 0.34 11.76
CA PRO A 332 -14.82 0.26 13.21
C PRO A 332 -13.94 -0.83 13.82
N GLY A 333 -13.50 -0.63 15.06
CA GLY A 333 -12.75 -1.60 15.85
C GLY A 333 -11.26 -1.29 15.94
N THR A 334 -10.55 -2.16 16.64
CA THR A 334 -9.10 -2.06 16.84
C THR A 334 -8.40 -3.04 15.91
N PRO A 335 -7.48 -2.59 15.05
CA PRO A 335 -6.78 -3.49 14.12
C PRO A 335 -5.89 -4.49 14.86
N ALA A 336 -5.50 -5.54 14.17
CA ALA A 336 -4.39 -6.39 14.58
C ALA A 336 -3.10 -5.55 14.71
N PRO A 337 -2.06 -6.01 15.42
CA PRO A 337 -0.74 -5.40 15.40
C PRO A 337 -0.24 -5.10 13.99
N LEU A 338 0.37 -3.94 13.79
CA LEU A 338 0.77 -3.40 12.49
C LEU A 338 2.26 -3.04 12.46
N LEU A 339 2.92 -3.42 11.37
CA LEU A 339 4.17 -2.82 10.92
C LEU A 339 3.90 -2.20 9.55
N ILE A 340 3.87 -0.86 9.45
CA ILE A 340 3.52 -0.18 8.20
C ILE A 340 4.78 0.39 7.55
N GLU A 341 5.03 0.00 6.30
CA GLU A 341 6.12 0.51 5.49
C GLU A 341 5.57 1.47 4.42
N ASN A 342 6.08 2.72 4.38
CA ASN A 342 5.78 3.67 3.31
C ASN A 342 7.05 4.34 2.78
N GLY A 343 6.97 4.82 1.54
CA GLY A 343 8.04 5.54 0.88
C GLY A 343 7.95 7.05 1.05
N TRP A 344 9.10 7.69 1.29
CA TRP A 344 9.21 9.16 1.31
C TRP A 344 8.95 9.78 -0.06
N THR A 345 9.31 9.09 -1.11
CA THR A 345 9.20 9.56 -2.50
C THR A 345 8.02 8.96 -3.26
N ASP A 346 7.09 8.34 -2.51
CA ASP A 346 5.86 7.78 -3.07
C ASP A 346 4.83 8.87 -3.34
N ASP A 347 4.60 9.16 -4.62
CA ASP A 347 3.60 10.14 -5.04
C ASP A 347 2.19 9.53 -5.21
N LEU A 348 2.03 8.20 -5.12
CA LEU A 348 0.73 7.53 -5.23
C LEU A 348 0.08 7.28 -3.86
N PHE A 349 0.83 6.64 -2.96
CA PHE A 349 0.43 6.38 -1.57
C PHE A 349 1.47 6.99 -0.62
N PRO A 350 1.41 8.31 -0.41
CA PRO A 350 2.44 9.02 0.32
C PRO A 350 2.48 8.67 1.82
N PRO A 351 3.56 9.01 2.53
CA PRO A 351 3.80 8.55 3.91
C PRO A 351 2.73 8.97 4.92
N GLU A 352 1.97 10.03 4.67
CA GLU A 352 0.84 10.43 5.52
C GLU A 352 -0.26 9.36 5.60
N GLN A 353 -0.33 8.44 4.65
CA GLN A 353 -1.27 7.31 4.71
C GLN A 353 -0.93 6.39 5.90
N ALA A 354 0.35 6.13 6.16
CA ALA A 354 0.79 5.38 7.33
C ALA A 354 0.65 6.20 8.63
N ILE A 355 1.03 7.49 8.59
CA ILE A 355 0.96 8.38 9.75
C ILE A 355 -0.50 8.56 10.22
N ARG A 356 -1.45 8.62 9.30
CA ARG A 356 -2.89 8.69 9.58
C ARG A 356 -3.35 7.51 10.43
N VAL A 357 -2.98 6.29 10.05
CA VAL A 357 -3.29 5.08 10.82
C VAL A 357 -2.58 5.10 12.16
N TYR A 358 -1.30 5.43 12.17
CA TYR A 358 -0.51 5.53 13.39
C TYR A 358 -1.17 6.46 14.42
N ASN A 359 -1.56 7.67 14.02
CA ASN A 359 -2.22 8.63 14.90
C ASN A 359 -3.57 8.14 15.41
N GLN A 360 -4.32 7.39 14.56
CA GLN A 360 -5.64 6.86 14.94
C GLN A 360 -5.54 5.75 15.98
N VAL A 361 -4.57 4.83 15.82
CA VAL A 361 -4.57 3.57 16.59
C VAL A 361 -3.45 3.47 17.61
N ASN A 362 -2.47 4.37 17.58
CA ASN A 362 -1.35 4.35 18.53
C ASN A 362 -1.87 4.44 19.98
N GLY A 363 -1.45 3.46 20.79
CA GLY A 363 -1.94 3.31 22.18
C GLY A 363 -3.17 2.40 22.33
N SER A 364 -3.90 2.08 21.24
CA SER A 364 -4.99 1.09 21.24
C SER A 364 -4.61 -0.25 20.59
N SER A 365 -3.66 -0.22 19.65
CA SER A 365 -3.01 -1.41 19.05
C SER A 365 -1.52 -1.12 18.86
N PRO A 366 -0.64 -2.10 18.95
CA PRO A 366 0.76 -1.94 18.57
C PRO A 366 0.84 -1.57 17.08
N VAL A 367 1.47 -0.44 16.78
CA VAL A 367 1.75 0.01 15.41
C VAL A 367 3.17 0.55 15.34
N SER A 368 3.96 0.09 14.38
CA SER A 368 5.33 0.55 14.11
C SER A 368 5.43 1.02 12.68
N LEU A 369 6.31 1.98 12.40
CA LEU A 369 6.45 2.61 11.10
C LEU A 369 7.85 2.39 10.53
N GLN A 370 7.91 2.17 9.21
CA GLN A 370 9.13 2.12 8.42
C GLN A 370 9.02 3.14 7.28
N PHE A 371 9.98 4.06 7.17
CA PHE A 371 10.03 5.05 6.10
C PHE A 371 11.38 5.03 5.40
N GLY A 372 11.37 4.96 4.07
CA GLY A 372 12.59 4.91 3.26
C GLY A 372 12.45 5.70 1.96
N ASP A 373 13.55 5.80 1.21
CA ASP A 373 13.54 6.32 -0.15
C ASP A 373 12.98 5.25 -1.10
N LEU A 374 11.72 4.98 -0.92
CA LEU A 374 10.91 3.98 -1.59
C LEU A 374 9.73 4.68 -2.27
N GLY A 375 9.17 4.09 -3.31
CA GLY A 375 8.02 4.67 -3.97
C GLY A 375 7.57 3.87 -5.18
N HIS A 376 6.34 4.15 -5.63
CA HIS A 376 5.74 3.49 -6.80
C HIS A 376 6.46 3.83 -8.10
N SER A 377 6.88 5.08 -8.28
CA SER A 377 7.57 5.53 -9.48
C SER A 377 8.87 6.26 -9.17
N ARG A 378 8.81 7.29 -8.30
CA ARG A 378 9.99 8.07 -7.92
C ARG A 378 10.59 7.52 -6.64
N GLY A 379 11.48 6.67 -6.62
CA GLY A 379 12.21 6.19 -5.47
C GLY A 379 13.51 5.55 -5.92
N THR A 380 14.54 5.60 -5.10
CA THR A 380 15.76 4.86 -5.40
C THR A 380 15.62 3.38 -5.04
N ASN A 381 14.66 3.04 -4.17
CA ASN A 381 14.34 1.67 -3.73
C ASN A 381 15.62 0.88 -3.37
N LYS A 382 16.46 1.46 -2.52
CA LYS A 382 17.78 0.91 -2.21
C LYS A 382 17.70 -0.47 -1.58
N ALA A 383 18.57 -1.36 -2.06
CA ALA A 383 18.64 -2.74 -1.60
C ALA A 383 18.86 -2.83 -0.07
N THR A 384 19.80 -2.06 0.46
CA THR A 384 20.13 -2.05 1.89
C THR A 384 18.94 -1.63 2.77
N VAL A 385 18.15 -0.64 2.34
CA VAL A 385 16.95 -0.20 3.07
C VAL A 385 15.88 -1.29 3.02
N ASN A 386 15.57 -1.83 1.81
CA ASN A 386 14.61 -2.92 1.65
C ASN A 386 15.02 -4.16 2.47
N HIS A 387 16.29 -4.55 2.43
CA HIS A 387 16.78 -5.70 3.20
C HIS A 387 16.58 -5.46 4.70
N GLY A 388 16.95 -4.30 5.22
CA GLY A 388 16.78 -3.95 6.63
C GLY A 388 15.30 -3.95 7.06
N PHE A 389 14.40 -3.49 6.19
CA PHE A 389 12.96 -3.51 6.45
C PHE A 389 12.38 -4.92 6.39
N ASN A 390 12.83 -5.76 5.45
CA ASN A 390 12.39 -7.15 5.35
C ASN A 390 12.81 -7.97 6.58
N GLU A 391 14.03 -7.76 7.10
CA GLU A 391 14.47 -8.38 8.36
C GLU A 391 13.61 -7.95 9.56
N GLN A 392 13.25 -6.67 9.64
CA GLN A 392 12.34 -6.18 10.68
C GLN A 392 10.93 -6.77 10.52
N GLY A 393 10.44 -6.94 9.28
CA GLY A 393 9.17 -7.58 8.97
C GLY A 393 9.14 -9.05 9.37
N THR A 394 10.22 -9.78 9.10
CA THR A 394 10.39 -11.16 9.56
C THR A 394 10.35 -11.24 11.09
N ALA A 395 11.13 -10.39 11.78
CA ALA A 395 11.13 -10.36 13.24
C ALA A 395 9.76 -9.96 13.83
N PHE A 396 8.99 -9.11 13.14
CA PHE A 396 7.63 -8.75 13.51
C PHE A 396 6.68 -9.96 13.42
N PHE A 397 6.71 -10.72 12.32
CA PHE A 397 5.91 -11.93 12.20
C PHE A 397 6.34 -13.02 13.19
N ASP A 398 7.63 -13.22 13.38
CA ASP A 398 8.16 -14.16 14.38
C ASP A 398 7.63 -13.83 15.78
N HIS A 399 7.57 -12.54 16.13
CA HIS A 399 7.05 -12.10 17.42
C HIS A 399 5.56 -12.43 17.57
N TYR A 400 4.73 -12.00 16.63
CA TYR A 400 3.29 -12.10 16.77
C TYR A 400 2.71 -13.47 16.39
N LEU A 401 3.28 -14.17 15.43
CA LEU A 401 2.74 -15.43 14.94
C LEU A 401 3.38 -16.65 15.61
N ARG A 402 4.59 -16.51 16.14
CA ARG A 402 5.36 -17.62 16.74
C ARG A 402 5.75 -17.38 18.21
N GLY A 403 5.50 -16.21 18.76
CA GLY A 403 5.86 -15.86 20.14
C GLY A 403 7.36 -15.71 20.39
N VAL A 404 8.16 -15.52 19.33
CA VAL A 404 9.60 -15.27 19.45
C VAL A 404 9.83 -13.87 20.01
N ALA A 405 10.77 -13.75 20.95
CA ALA A 405 11.09 -12.44 21.51
C ALA A 405 11.85 -11.58 20.48
N GLY A 406 11.49 -10.30 20.39
CA GLY A 406 12.12 -9.34 19.45
C GLY A 406 11.10 -8.66 18.55
N GLY A 407 11.58 -8.12 17.43
CA GLY A 407 10.78 -7.34 16.49
C GLY A 407 10.64 -5.86 16.89
N PRO A 408 10.09 -5.02 15.99
CA PRO A 408 9.86 -3.60 16.24
C PRO A 408 8.92 -3.38 17.43
N ALA A 409 9.30 -2.52 18.35
CA ALA A 409 8.44 -2.19 19.49
C ALA A 409 7.25 -1.35 19.03
N GLY A 410 6.06 -1.62 19.57
CA GLY A 410 4.86 -0.82 19.26
C GLY A 410 5.10 0.67 19.54
N GLY A 411 4.74 1.52 18.59
CA GLY A 411 5.00 2.96 18.58
C GLY A 411 6.29 3.37 17.86
N SER A 412 7.26 2.46 17.70
CA SER A 412 8.58 2.80 17.15
C SER A 412 8.54 3.18 15.66
N VAL A 413 9.51 3.99 15.26
CA VAL A 413 9.72 4.41 13.87
C VAL A 413 11.17 4.15 13.48
N THR A 414 11.36 3.57 12.29
CA THR A 414 12.66 3.47 11.62
C THR A 414 12.58 4.22 10.30
N ALA A 415 13.46 5.19 10.06
CA ALA A 415 13.44 6.01 8.86
C ALA A 415 14.84 6.12 8.23
N TYR A 416 14.87 6.12 6.88
CA TYR A 416 16.04 6.42 6.07
C TYR A 416 15.73 7.58 5.16
N THR A 417 16.65 8.52 5.00
CA THR A 417 16.44 9.66 4.09
C THR A 417 16.76 9.28 2.64
N GLN A 418 16.12 9.99 1.73
CA GLN A 418 16.54 10.04 0.33
C GLN A 418 17.98 10.55 0.21
N THR A 419 18.80 9.84 -0.53
CA THR A 419 20.18 10.24 -0.84
C THR A 419 20.41 10.19 -2.34
N CYS A 420 21.13 11.20 -2.87
CA CYS A 420 21.34 11.38 -4.30
C CYS A 420 22.82 11.65 -4.63
N PRO A 421 23.36 11.03 -5.69
CA PRO A 421 22.70 10.07 -6.60
C PRO A 421 22.34 8.75 -5.93
N ALA A 422 21.60 7.88 -6.62
CA ALA A 422 21.16 6.57 -6.10
C ALA A 422 22.30 5.66 -5.60
N THR A 423 23.54 5.92 -6.02
CA THR A 423 24.76 5.21 -5.59
C THR A 423 25.31 5.68 -4.24
N GLU A 424 24.83 6.79 -3.70
CA GLU A 424 25.25 7.25 -2.38
C GLU A 424 24.78 6.28 -1.29
N PRO A 425 25.51 6.19 -0.17
CA PRO A 425 25.08 5.41 0.99
C PRO A 425 23.72 5.84 1.51
N ASP A 426 23.03 4.94 2.22
CA ASP A 426 21.77 5.24 2.87
C ASP A 426 21.91 6.38 3.88
N GLY A 427 20.92 7.24 3.93
CA GLY A 427 20.85 8.31 4.93
C GLY A 427 20.10 7.84 6.19
N GLY A 428 20.82 7.26 7.13
CA GLY A 428 20.19 6.75 8.35
C GLY A 428 20.79 5.43 8.84
N PRO A 429 20.10 4.59 9.64
CA PRO A 429 18.70 4.79 10.07
C PRO A 429 18.53 5.87 11.15
N TYR A 430 17.45 6.61 11.07
CA TYR A 430 16.90 7.42 12.15
C TYR A 430 15.85 6.59 12.88
N THR A 431 16.01 6.40 14.18
CA THR A 431 15.09 5.60 14.99
C THR A 431 14.51 6.42 16.12
N ALA A 432 13.22 6.22 16.40
CA ALA A 432 12.53 6.90 17.47
C ALA A 432 11.48 6.00 18.14
N PRO A 433 11.20 6.18 19.44
CA PRO A 433 10.14 5.43 20.13
C PRO A 433 8.72 5.85 19.72
N SER A 434 8.57 6.99 19.02
CA SER A 434 7.30 7.48 18.49
C SER A 434 7.55 8.39 17.29
N TYR A 435 6.53 8.54 16.42
CA TYR A 435 6.62 9.46 15.28
C TYR A 435 6.88 10.91 15.70
N SER A 436 6.24 11.39 16.76
CA SER A 436 6.42 12.76 17.25
C SER A 436 7.83 13.06 17.80
N THR A 437 8.63 12.04 18.10
CA THR A 437 10.02 12.18 18.55
C THR A 437 11.06 11.91 17.45
N LEU A 438 10.61 11.56 16.24
CA LEU A 438 11.47 11.33 15.10
C LEU A 438 12.14 12.64 14.61
N HIS A 439 11.40 13.75 14.70
CA HIS A 439 11.86 15.09 14.34
C HIS A 439 11.65 16.04 15.51
N THR A 440 12.72 16.65 15.98
CA THR A 440 12.71 17.50 17.19
C THR A 440 13.04 18.97 16.89
N GLY A 441 13.50 19.24 15.68
CA GLY A 441 13.81 20.57 15.17
C GLY A 441 12.78 21.07 14.15
N THR A 442 12.87 22.35 13.82
CA THR A 442 12.06 22.98 12.78
C THR A 442 12.86 24.07 12.08
N VAL A 443 12.87 24.05 10.74
CA VAL A 443 13.28 25.16 9.90
C VAL A 443 12.03 25.85 9.39
N SER A 444 11.94 27.18 9.56
CA SER A 444 10.79 27.95 9.08
C SER A 444 11.22 29.14 8.25
N PHE A 445 10.49 29.41 7.17
CA PHE A 445 10.70 30.55 6.29
C PHE A 445 9.39 30.99 5.64
N GLY A 446 9.38 32.16 4.99
CA GLY A 446 8.18 32.67 4.34
C GLY A 446 8.25 34.16 4.07
N SER A 447 7.08 34.77 3.84
CA SER A 447 6.96 36.21 3.56
C SER A 447 5.56 36.72 3.92
N ALA A 448 5.50 37.94 4.47
CA ALA A 448 4.25 38.68 4.66
C ALA A 448 3.73 39.30 3.36
N ALA A 449 4.58 39.44 2.34
CA ALA A 449 4.22 40.09 1.06
C ALA A 449 3.11 39.30 0.35
N THR A 450 2.22 40.03 -0.31
CA THR A 450 1.18 39.45 -1.16
C THR A 450 1.77 39.05 -2.50
N GLN A 451 1.54 37.79 -2.89
CA GLN A 451 1.84 37.26 -4.22
C GLN A 451 0.54 36.79 -4.89
N LEU A 452 0.52 36.83 -6.22
CA LEU A 452 -0.64 36.46 -7.03
C LEU A 452 -0.34 35.19 -7.82
N ILE A 453 -1.21 34.19 -7.67
CA ILE A 453 -1.12 32.91 -8.38
C ILE A 453 -2.24 32.84 -9.40
N THR A 454 -1.92 32.38 -10.62
CA THR A 454 -2.87 32.14 -11.69
C THR A 454 -3.06 30.64 -11.92
N ALA A 455 -4.13 30.27 -12.62
CA ALA A 455 -4.46 28.88 -12.93
C ALA A 455 -3.44 28.15 -13.81
N THR A 456 -2.52 28.85 -14.46
CA THR A 456 -1.57 28.26 -15.42
C THR A 456 -0.42 27.50 -14.75
N GLY A 457 -0.04 27.87 -13.53
CA GLY A 457 1.08 27.25 -12.81
C GLY A 457 2.43 27.34 -13.52
N ASP A 458 3.26 26.33 -13.33
CA ASP A 458 4.56 26.12 -13.98
C ASP A 458 4.59 24.79 -14.74
N PRO A 459 3.86 24.67 -15.86
CA PRO A 459 3.70 23.39 -16.54
C PRO A 459 5.00 22.83 -17.15
N LEU A 460 5.98 23.70 -17.46
CA LEU A 460 7.22 23.26 -18.09
C LEU A 460 8.19 22.64 -17.09
N THR A 461 8.25 23.16 -15.87
CA THR A 461 9.08 22.58 -14.81
C THR A 461 8.38 21.37 -14.19
N SER A 462 7.09 21.48 -13.86
CA SER A 462 6.35 20.41 -13.19
C SER A 462 6.25 19.13 -14.03
N ALA A 463 6.07 19.24 -15.35
CA ALA A 463 6.04 18.08 -16.26
C ALA A 463 7.35 17.27 -16.26
N GLN A 464 8.49 17.89 -15.94
CA GLN A 464 9.76 17.17 -15.84
C GLN A 464 9.84 16.27 -14.60
N PHE A 465 9.00 16.54 -13.61
CA PHE A 465 8.89 15.78 -12.37
C PHE A 465 7.59 14.96 -12.28
N ASP A 466 6.86 14.79 -13.38
CA ASP A 466 5.72 13.88 -13.43
C ASP A 466 6.23 12.45 -13.18
N PRO A 467 5.67 11.73 -12.20
CA PRO A 467 6.17 10.40 -11.84
C PRO A 467 5.87 9.32 -12.90
N ILE A 468 4.96 9.57 -13.84
CA ILE A 468 4.61 8.63 -14.90
C ILE A 468 5.17 9.08 -16.26
N GLY A 469 4.94 10.33 -16.65
CA GLY A 469 5.33 10.86 -17.96
C GLY A 469 6.68 11.58 -17.98
N GLY A 470 7.18 12.03 -16.82
CA GLY A 470 8.39 12.85 -16.71
C GLY A 470 9.64 12.08 -16.28
N THR A 471 9.66 11.55 -15.07
CA THR A 471 10.82 10.80 -14.54
C THR A 471 10.44 9.89 -13.38
N THR A 472 11.07 8.72 -13.37
CA THR A 472 11.09 7.80 -12.21
C THR A 472 12.32 8.02 -11.31
N ASP A 473 13.27 8.87 -11.71
CA ASP A 473 14.47 9.17 -10.93
C ASP A 473 14.18 10.26 -9.89
N ALA A 474 14.05 9.87 -8.63
CA ALA A 474 13.88 10.80 -7.52
C ALA A 474 15.08 11.75 -7.32
N CYS A 475 16.23 11.43 -7.88
CA CYS A 475 17.45 12.25 -7.83
C CYS A 475 17.57 13.23 -9.00
N LYS A 476 16.61 13.26 -9.93
CA LYS A 476 16.65 14.16 -11.07
C LYS A 476 16.72 15.63 -10.62
N SER A 477 17.67 16.37 -11.21
CA SER A 477 17.77 17.83 -11.11
C SER A 477 17.54 18.46 -12.48
N VAL A 478 16.88 19.59 -12.51
CA VAL A 478 16.57 20.34 -13.75
C VAL A 478 16.98 21.79 -13.61
N THR A 479 17.24 22.46 -14.72
CA THR A 479 17.30 23.92 -14.76
C THR A 479 15.88 24.45 -14.90
N PRO A 480 15.37 25.25 -13.94
CA PRO A 480 13.98 25.71 -13.99
C PRO A 480 13.77 26.65 -15.18
N VAL A 481 12.57 26.58 -15.74
CA VAL A 481 12.12 27.53 -16.77
C VAL A 481 11.40 28.68 -16.04
N PRO A 482 11.72 29.95 -16.35
CA PRO A 482 11.00 31.07 -15.74
C PRO A 482 9.49 31.00 -15.98
N ALA A 483 8.72 30.99 -14.88
CA ALA A 483 7.25 30.99 -14.93
C ALA A 483 6.68 32.27 -14.32
N VAL A 484 5.46 32.62 -14.74
CA VAL A 484 4.70 33.74 -14.21
C VAL A 484 3.40 33.27 -13.58
N GLY A 485 2.88 34.01 -12.59
CA GLY A 485 1.65 33.60 -11.91
C GLY A 485 1.85 32.45 -10.93
N ILE A 486 3.07 32.29 -10.42
CA ILE A 486 3.42 31.45 -9.29
C ILE A 486 3.90 32.28 -8.12
N ALA A 487 3.82 31.78 -6.90
CA ALA A 487 4.42 32.39 -5.72
C ALA A 487 5.64 31.58 -5.28
N THR A 488 6.75 32.25 -5.00
CA THR A 488 8.01 31.61 -4.64
C THR A 488 8.54 32.14 -3.31
N TYR A 489 8.98 31.22 -2.45
CA TYR A 489 9.53 31.49 -1.13
C TYR A 489 10.83 30.71 -0.96
N THR A 490 11.88 31.36 -0.49
CA THR A 490 13.22 30.78 -0.40
C THR A 490 13.83 30.90 0.98
N PHE A 491 14.64 29.91 1.35
CA PHE A 491 15.47 29.91 2.55
C PHE A 491 16.91 29.49 2.18
N ALA A 492 17.81 30.47 2.23
CA ALA A 492 19.23 30.20 2.06
C ALA A 492 19.75 29.39 3.26
N ASN A 493 20.37 28.25 2.99
CA ASN A 493 20.77 27.28 4.00
C ASN A 493 22.31 27.21 4.10
N PRO A 494 22.95 28.05 4.92
CA PRO A 494 24.42 28.07 5.01
C PRO A 494 25.00 26.86 5.72
N SER A 495 24.25 26.20 6.60
CA SER A 495 24.75 25.16 7.51
C SER A 495 24.33 23.74 7.16
N GLY A 496 23.35 23.59 6.27
CA GLY A 496 22.68 22.29 6.05
C GLY A 496 21.63 21.98 7.12
N PHE A 497 20.64 21.15 6.77
CA PHE A 497 19.69 20.56 7.69
C PHE A 497 19.08 19.29 7.09
N THR A 498 18.55 18.40 7.93
CA THR A 498 17.84 17.20 7.47
C THR A 498 16.35 17.35 7.73
N LEU A 499 15.55 17.46 6.65
CA LEU A 499 14.10 17.30 6.68
C LEU A 499 13.77 15.84 7.02
N LEU A 500 12.81 15.62 7.92
CA LEU A 500 12.29 14.29 8.23
C LEU A 500 10.86 14.40 8.73
N GLY A 501 9.89 14.24 7.84
CA GLY A 501 8.46 14.35 8.13
C GLY A 501 7.71 15.18 7.09
N LEU A 502 6.53 15.73 7.46
CA LEU A 502 5.61 16.44 6.56
C LEU A 502 5.79 17.96 6.67
N PRO A 503 6.24 18.64 5.60
CA PRO A 503 6.26 20.11 5.56
C PRO A 503 4.86 20.70 5.71
N THR A 504 4.71 21.75 6.51
CA THR A 504 3.43 22.44 6.72
C THR A 504 3.51 23.86 6.15
N VAL A 505 2.48 24.26 5.42
CA VAL A 505 2.29 25.63 4.90
C VAL A 505 1.10 26.26 5.61
N THR A 506 1.30 27.46 6.16
CA THR A 506 0.23 28.31 6.68
C THR A 506 0.26 29.62 5.90
N ALA A 507 -0.91 30.07 5.42
CA ALA A 507 -1.01 31.29 4.64
C ALA A 507 -2.39 31.94 4.80
N THR A 508 -2.45 33.24 4.51
CA THR A 508 -3.73 33.93 4.29
C THR A 508 -4.00 33.95 2.79
N ILE A 509 -5.13 33.40 2.36
CA ILE A 509 -5.53 33.35 0.97
C ILE A 509 -6.79 34.16 0.69
N HIS A 510 -6.93 34.62 -0.56
CA HIS A 510 -8.18 35.13 -1.10
C HIS A 510 -8.32 34.62 -2.54
N THR A 511 -9.31 33.76 -2.77
CA THR A 511 -9.56 33.16 -4.08
C THR A 511 -10.59 33.98 -4.85
N ILE A 512 -10.29 34.30 -6.10
CA ILE A 512 -11.19 34.94 -7.05
C ILE A 512 -11.50 33.94 -8.16
N GLY A 513 -12.77 33.60 -8.33
CA GLY A 513 -13.24 32.53 -9.22
C GLY A 513 -13.99 31.45 -8.44
N ASN A 514 -14.36 30.40 -9.12
CA ASN A 514 -15.25 29.39 -8.52
C ASN A 514 -14.50 28.25 -7.84
N PHE A 515 -13.66 27.55 -8.58
CA PHE A 515 -12.94 26.38 -8.11
C PHE A 515 -11.52 26.40 -8.65
N GLY A 516 -10.59 25.82 -7.92
CA GLY A 516 -9.20 25.74 -8.32
C GLY A 516 -8.41 24.85 -7.37
N GLU A 517 -7.14 24.85 -7.60
CA GLU A 517 -6.15 24.13 -6.80
C GLU A 517 -5.00 25.06 -6.43
N LEU A 518 -4.34 24.74 -5.34
CA LEU A 518 -3.12 25.40 -4.91
C LEU A 518 -2.10 24.29 -4.68
N ASP A 519 -1.29 24.08 -5.70
CA ASP A 519 -0.29 23.04 -5.67
C ASP A 519 1.03 23.59 -5.13
N SER A 520 1.70 22.76 -4.39
CA SER A 520 2.93 23.10 -3.68
C SER A 520 4.05 22.17 -4.09
N MET A 521 5.21 22.73 -4.41
CA MET A 521 6.43 21.99 -4.72
C MET A 521 7.58 22.52 -3.88
N LEU A 522 8.22 21.67 -3.10
CA LEU A 522 9.43 22.00 -2.35
C LEU A 522 10.65 21.49 -3.11
N PHE A 523 11.56 22.40 -3.40
CA PHE A 523 12.80 22.08 -4.13
C PHE A 523 14.03 22.28 -3.25
N ASP A 524 15.06 21.48 -3.52
CA ASP A 524 16.46 21.76 -3.18
C ASP A 524 17.13 22.43 -4.38
N VAL A 525 17.55 23.67 -4.21
CA VAL A 525 18.24 24.46 -5.24
C VAL A 525 19.73 24.45 -4.95
N ALA A 526 20.50 23.85 -5.84
CA ALA A 526 21.95 23.80 -5.74
C ALA A 526 22.59 25.18 -6.08
N PRO A 527 23.86 25.42 -5.70
CA PRO A 527 24.56 26.69 -5.98
C PRO A 527 24.66 27.04 -7.47
N ASP A 528 24.58 26.06 -8.36
CA ASP A 528 24.55 26.29 -9.82
C ASP A 528 23.17 26.67 -10.37
N GLY A 529 22.14 26.70 -9.50
CA GLY A 529 20.76 27.02 -9.84
C GLY A 529 19.93 25.84 -10.34
N SER A 530 20.48 24.63 -10.37
CA SER A 530 19.68 23.43 -10.67
C SER A 530 18.77 23.10 -9.49
N GLU A 531 17.58 22.55 -9.79
CA GLU A 531 16.51 22.28 -8.82
C GLU A 531 16.15 20.81 -8.82
N ARG A 532 16.04 20.22 -7.61
CA ARG A 532 15.53 18.86 -7.38
C ARG A 532 14.24 18.95 -6.60
N LEU A 533 13.20 18.27 -7.09
CA LEU A 533 11.95 18.16 -6.36
C LEU A 533 12.13 17.24 -5.14
N ILE A 534 11.85 17.77 -3.96
CA ILE A 534 11.91 17.02 -2.70
C ILE A 534 10.54 16.46 -2.38
N THR A 535 9.53 17.30 -2.37
CA THR A 535 8.15 16.87 -2.15
C THR A 535 7.16 17.83 -2.79
N ARG A 536 5.93 17.39 -2.90
CA ARG A 536 4.80 18.15 -3.43
C ARG A 536 3.54 17.93 -2.59
N GLY A 537 2.46 18.60 -2.93
CA GLY A 537 1.15 18.41 -2.36
C GLY A 537 0.14 19.34 -2.99
N ALA A 538 -1.12 18.94 -2.98
CA ALA A 538 -2.22 19.69 -3.55
C ALA A 538 -3.21 20.14 -2.46
N TYR A 539 -3.70 21.38 -2.56
CA TYR A 539 -4.75 21.89 -1.69
C TYR A 539 -5.95 22.33 -2.53
N ARG A 540 -7.08 21.67 -2.30
CA ARG A 540 -8.32 21.99 -3.01
C ARG A 540 -8.93 23.30 -2.52
N LEU A 541 -9.04 24.29 -3.40
CA LEU A 541 -9.73 25.54 -3.15
C LEU A 541 -11.25 25.38 -3.29
N THR A 542 -11.99 26.16 -2.51
CA THR A 542 -13.45 26.31 -2.67
C THR A 542 -13.78 27.69 -3.25
N ALA A 543 -14.98 27.84 -3.81
CA ALA A 543 -15.41 29.07 -4.46
C ALA A 543 -15.30 30.27 -3.51
N GLY A 544 -14.57 31.31 -3.97
CA GLY A 544 -14.43 32.56 -3.21
C GLY A 544 -13.79 32.41 -1.83
N GLN A 545 -12.97 31.40 -1.60
CA GLN A 545 -12.40 31.08 -0.29
C GLN A 545 -11.49 32.21 0.21
N PRO A 546 -11.79 32.85 1.35
CA PRO A 546 -10.91 33.79 2.02
C PRO A 546 -10.39 33.22 3.33
N GLY A 547 -9.32 33.81 3.86
CA GLY A 547 -8.85 33.61 5.22
C GLY A 547 -7.60 32.76 5.37
N GLN A 548 -7.32 32.37 6.61
CA GLN A 548 -6.15 31.57 6.91
C GLN A 548 -6.39 30.10 6.55
N VAL A 549 -5.41 29.49 5.90
CA VAL A 549 -5.35 28.06 5.59
C VAL A 549 -4.08 27.47 6.16
N SER A 550 -4.15 26.20 6.52
CA SER A 550 -3.00 25.38 6.88
C SER A 550 -3.13 24.04 6.19
N PHE A 551 -2.07 23.60 5.54
CA PHE A 551 -2.04 22.33 4.80
C PHE A 551 -0.64 21.74 4.80
N GLN A 552 -0.52 20.46 4.47
CA GLN A 552 0.76 19.77 4.42
C GLN A 552 1.08 19.34 2.99
N LEU A 553 2.39 19.32 2.69
CA LEU A 553 2.93 18.58 1.55
C LEU A 553 3.09 17.11 1.97
N HIS A 554 3.25 16.22 1.01
CA HIS A 554 3.67 14.85 1.28
C HIS A 554 4.95 14.85 2.12
N GLY A 555 5.13 13.83 2.96
CA GLY A 555 6.32 13.72 3.78
C GLY A 555 7.58 13.44 2.95
N ASN A 556 8.74 13.84 3.47
CA ASN A 556 10.03 13.37 2.96
C ASN A 556 11.07 13.29 4.08
N GLY A 557 12.07 12.43 3.87
CA GLY A 557 13.35 12.45 4.57
C GLY A 557 14.45 12.87 3.58
N TYR A 558 15.04 14.07 3.77
CA TYR A 558 16.03 14.61 2.84
C TYR A 558 17.05 15.53 3.52
N ALA A 559 18.31 15.34 3.22
CA ALA A 559 19.37 16.21 3.72
C ALA A 559 19.68 17.34 2.73
N PHE A 560 19.26 18.58 3.08
CA PHE A 560 19.67 19.79 2.36
C PHE A 560 21.14 20.09 2.66
N ALA A 561 21.97 20.13 1.64
CA ALA A 561 23.40 20.36 1.80
C ALA A 561 23.71 21.82 2.20
N PRO A 562 24.86 22.07 2.88
CA PRO A 562 25.31 23.42 3.13
C PRO A 562 25.47 24.24 1.83
N GLY A 563 24.98 25.48 1.83
CA GLY A 563 25.01 26.36 0.68
C GLY A 563 23.90 26.18 -0.35
N HIS A 564 23.06 25.14 -0.20
CA HIS A 564 21.84 24.97 -0.99
C HIS A 564 20.72 25.89 -0.48
N THR A 565 19.68 26.06 -1.29
CA THR A 565 18.52 26.86 -0.93
C THR A 565 17.27 25.99 -0.95
N ALA A 566 16.51 25.95 0.16
CA ALA A 566 15.17 25.39 0.15
C ALA A 566 14.21 26.38 -0.52
N LYS A 567 13.46 25.94 -1.53
CA LYS A 567 12.54 26.76 -2.30
C LYS A 567 11.16 26.12 -2.33
N LEU A 568 10.14 26.84 -1.80
CA LEU A 568 8.75 26.48 -2.00
C LEU A 568 8.19 27.26 -3.18
N VAL A 569 7.53 26.58 -4.10
CA VAL A 569 6.71 27.13 -5.16
C VAL A 569 5.26 26.80 -4.88
N LEU A 570 4.38 27.81 -4.93
CA LEU A 570 2.94 27.63 -5.00
C LEU A 570 2.45 27.96 -6.39
N ALA A 571 1.67 27.08 -6.98
CA ALA A 571 1.16 27.22 -8.35
C ALA A 571 -0.33 26.87 -8.43
N GLY A 572 -0.99 27.27 -9.50
CA GLY A 572 -2.39 26.93 -9.76
C GLY A 572 -2.55 25.62 -10.52
N SER A 573 -1.47 24.92 -10.81
CA SER A 573 -1.44 23.55 -11.35
C SER A 573 -0.05 22.95 -11.19
N ASP A 574 0.02 21.65 -10.93
CA ASP A 574 1.22 20.82 -10.95
C ASP A 574 0.88 19.46 -11.57
N THR A 575 1.64 19.04 -12.57
CA THR A 575 1.60 17.64 -13.02
C THR A 575 2.23 16.79 -11.90
N PRO A 576 1.59 15.76 -11.35
CA PRO A 576 0.55 14.89 -11.91
C PRO A 576 -0.90 15.26 -11.55
N TYR A 577 -1.15 16.33 -10.79
CA TYR A 577 -2.50 16.71 -10.37
C TYR A 577 -3.23 17.39 -11.53
N LEU A 578 -4.43 16.94 -11.83
CA LEU A 578 -5.25 17.54 -12.85
C LEU A 578 -6.72 17.25 -12.61
N ARG A 579 -7.50 18.29 -12.43
CA ARG A 579 -8.94 18.22 -12.53
C ARG A 579 -9.39 18.91 -13.82
N PRO A 580 -9.77 18.14 -14.87
CA PRO A 580 -10.07 18.70 -16.20
C PRO A 580 -11.18 19.75 -16.20
N SER A 581 -12.04 19.71 -15.18
CA SER A 581 -13.16 20.65 -14.99
C SER A 581 -12.83 21.88 -14.15
N ASN A 582 -11.60 22.04 -13.67
CA ASN A 582 -11.19 23.25 -12.98
C ASN A 582 -11.36 24.46 -13.90
N ASN A 583 -11.92 25.53 -13.34
CA ASN A 583 -12.05 26.78 -14.08
C ASN A 583 -10.68 27.39 -14.31
N LEU A 584 -10.28 27.49 -15.56
CA LEU A 584 -8.99 28.10 -15.97
C LEU A 584 -8.87 29.61 -15.65
N ALA A 585 -9.95 30.24 -15.18
CA ALA A 585 -9.99 31.67 -14.86
C ALA A 585 -10.09 31.90 -13.34
N PHE A 586 -9.21 31.31 -12.55
CA PHE A 586 -9.10 31.65 -11.13
C PHE A 586 -7.80 32.38 -10.81
N LEU A 587 -7.83 33.17 -9.76
CA LEU A 587 -6.69 33.85 -9.16
C LEU A 587 -6.67 33.56 -7.65
N VAL A 588 -5.48 33.40 -7.10
CA VAL A 588 -5.30 33.30 -5.64
C VAL A 588 -4.32 34.36 -5.19
N GLN A 589 -4.75 35.23 -4.30
CA GLN A 589 -3.84 36.09 -3.54
C GLN A 589 -3.37 35.32 -2.32
N VAL A 590 -2.05 35.24 -2.15
CA VAL A 590 -1.42 34.58 -0.99
C VAL A 590 -0.58 35.61 -0.25
N SER A 591 -0.77 35.72 1.05
CA SER A 591 0.01 36.61 1.94
C SER A 591 0.27 35.94 3.28
N ASN A 592 1.18 36.53 4.08
CA ASN A 592 1.54 36.01 5.40
C ASN A 592 1.84 34.51 5.39
N LEU A 593 2.55 34.05 4.35
CA LEU A 593 2.90 32.65 4.23
C LEU A 593 4.07 32.28 5.14
N THR A 594 3.94 31.16 5.81
CA THR A 594 5.00 30.49 6.56
C THR A 594 5.06 29.04 6.16
N VAL A 595 6.27 28.55 5.85
CA VAL A 595 6.59 27.13 5.67
C VAL A 595 7.27 26.67 6.95
N SER A 596 6.89 25.50 7.45
CA SER A 596 7.55 24.82 8.56
C SER A 596 8.01 23.43 8.09
N LEU A 597 9.31 23.20 8.13
CA LEU A 597 9.95 21.94 7.78
C LEU A 597 10.34 21.22 9.07
N PRO A 598 9.76 20.04 9.39
CA PRO A 598 10.21 19.23 10.52
C PRO A 598 11.62 18.71 10.23
N THR A 599 12.53 18.84 11.21
CA THR A 599 13.94 18.47 11.02
C THR A 599 14.44 17.59 12.14
N VAL A 600 15.40 16.73 11.82
CA VAL A 600 16.22 16.12 12.85
C VAL A 600 17.06 17.23 13.48
N SER A 601 17.09 17.32 14.83
CA SER A 601 17.99 18.25 15.51
C SER A 601 19.43 17.88 15.14
N GLY A 602 20.12 18.77 14.42
CA GLY A 602 21.55 18.70 14.18
C GLY A 602 22.33 19.04 15.42
#